data_f34fb22c593f17c74c2376a77922eecf
#
_entry.id   f34fb22c593f17c74c2376a77922eecf
#
_cell.length_a   1.000
_cell.length_b   1.000
_cell.length_c   1.000
_cell.angle_alpha   90.00
_cell.angle_beta   90.00
_cell.angle_gamma   90.00
#
_symmetry.space_group_name_H-M   'P 1'
#
loop_
_entity.id
_entity.type
_entity.pdbx_description
1 polymer ?
#
loop_
_entity_poly.entity_id
_entity_poly.type
_entity_poly.pdbx_seq_one_letter_code
_entity_poly.pdbx_strand_id
1 'polypeptide(L)'
;HKPADNAFVRDAYLQLITPDSAVVRWGTSALRNSVVRFGTDPNNLNRTAKNSAKVYQHEVKLTGLTPATTYYYSVGYHNSAGAHVLSAGDNYFFKTQPPVGSAPPTRIWVIGDSGRGNLDQIKVYEGYKKFTGDRYTDLWWMLGDNAYGSGSYQEYQDRFFNIYTPLLRQTVVWPTLGNHDGYSVNTPAQTGPYYENFTLPAAGEAGGVASGTEAYYS
;
A
#
# COMPACT_ATOMS: atom_id res chain seq x y z
N HIS A 1 -17.71 4.49 -26.03
CA HIS A 1 -16.30 4.79 -25.81
C HIS A 1 -15.72 3.62 -25.03
N LYS A 2 -14.92 2.80 -25.70
CA LYS A 2 -14.18 1.71 -25.03
C LYS A 2 -13.18 2.40 -24.10
N PRO A 3 -13.17 2.10 -22.78
CA PRO A 3 -12.13 2.66 -21.92
C PRO A 3 -10.77 2.31 -22.53
N ALA A 4 -9.85 3.25 -22.49
CA ALA A 4 -8.49 2.97 -22.94
C ALA A 4 -8.00 1.70 -22.22
N ASP A 5 -7.34 0.80 -22.92
CA ASP A 5 -6.91 -0.55 -22.45
C ASP A 5 -5.98 -0.54 -21.21
N ASN A 6 -5.74 0.62 -20.63
CA ASN A 6 -4.77 0.91 -19.57
C ASN A 6 -5.36 1.67 -18.37
N ALA A 7 -6.68 1.60 -18.12
CA ALA A 7 -7.24 2.35 -17.00
C ALA A 7 -6.72 1.77 -15.66
N PHE A 8 -5.89 2.56 -15.02
CA PHE A 8 -5.43 2.41 -13.66
C PHE A 8 -6.62 2.76 -12.76
N VAL A 9 -7.14 1.81 -11.99
CA VAL A 9 -8.31 2.03 -11.12
C VAL A 9 -7.93 2.33 -9.69
N ARG A 10 -6.75 1.86 -9.26
CA ARG A 10 -6.16 2.13 -7.96
C ARG A 10 -4.68 2.31 -8.13
N ASP A 11 -4.18 3.42 -7.62
CA ASP A 11 -2.76 3.73 -7.67
C ASP A 11 -1.94 2.83 -6.75
N ALA A 12 -0.64 2.83 -6.93
CA ALA A 12 0.26 2.03 -6.13
C ALA A 12 0.22 2.42 -4.65
N TYR A 13 0.25 1.43 -3.78
CA TYR A 13 0.36 1.58 -2.34
C TYR A 13 1.27 0.51 -1.74
N LEU A 14 1.80 0.81 -0.57
CA LEU A 14 2.87 0.06 0.06
C LEU A 14 2.35 -0.73 1.27
N GLN A 15 2.77 -1.99 1.35
CA GLN A 15 2.42 -2.91 2.42
C GLN A 15 3.67 -3.67 2.88
N LEU A 16 3.66 -4.19 4.10
CA LEU A 16 4.68 -5.10 4.63
C LEU A 16 6.11 -4.67 4.30
N ILE A 17 6.48 -3.40 4.57
CA ILE A 17 7.87 -2.98 4.44
C ILE A 17 8.64 -3.51 5.64
N THR A 18 9.69 -4.26 5.37
CA THR A 18 10.64 -4.80 6.33
C THR A 18 12.05 -4.23 6.06
N PRO A 19 13.09 -4.62 6.82
CA PRO A 19 14.45 -4.21 6.50
C PRO A 19 14.94 -4.66 5.12
N ASP A 20 14.42 -5.77 4.58
CA ASP A 20 14.92 -6.42 3.37
C ASP A 20 13.86 -6.72 2.30
N SER A 21 12.62 -6.34 2.55
CA SER A 21 11.51 -6.57 1.62
C SER A 21 10.45 -5.47 1.68
N ALA A 22 9.59 -5.42 0.64
CA ALA A 22 8.40 -4.58 0.59
C ALA A 22 7.35 -5.23 -0.32
N VAL A 23 6.08 -4.98 -0.07
CA VAL A 23 4.99 -5.35 -0.97
C VAL A 23 4.44 -4.10 -1.63
N VAL A 24 4.34 -4.11 -2.96
CA VAL A 24 3.72 -3.06 -3.75
C VAL A 24 2.43 -3.59 -4.34
N ARG A 25 1.32 -2.87 -4.11
CA ARG A 25 0.00 -3.23 -4.63
C ARG A 25 -0.60 -2.11 -5.47
N TRP A 26 -1.45 -2.46 -6.43
CA TRP A 26 -2.23 -1.51 -7.26
C TRP A 26 -3.41 -2.22 -7.93
N GLY A 27 -4.30 -1.48 -8.60
CA GLY A 27 -5.45 -2.04 -9.30
C GLY A 27 -5.55 -1.60 -10.75
N THR A 28 -6.01 -2.50 -11.64
CA THR A 28 -6.27 -2.22 -13.06
C THR A 28 -7.68 -2.64 -13.47
N SER A 29 -8.25 -1.97 -14.48
CA SER A 29 -9.57 -2.30 -15.04
C SER A 29 -9.57 -3.51 -15.98
N ALA A 30 -8.40 -4.05 -16.32
CA ALA A 30 -8.25 -5.21 -17.18
C ALA A 30 -7.28 -6.21 -16.56
N LEU A 31 -7.49 -7.49 -16.83
CA LEU A 31 -6.60 -8.56 -16.39
C LEU A 31 -5.20 -8.37 -16.98
N ARG A 32 -4.21 -8.16 -16.13
CA ARG A 32 -2.80 -7.97 -16.49
C ARG A 32 -1.90 -8.77 -15.57
N ASN A 33 -0.72 -9.14 -16.05
CA ASN A 33 0.38 -9.55 -15.17
C ASN A 33 0.94 -8.33 -14.45
N SER A 34 1.81 -8.55 -13.48
CA SER A 34 2.34 -7.51 -12.61
C SER A 34 3.84 -7.36 -12.82
N VAL A 35 4.29 -6.13 -12.99
CA VAL A 35 5.72 -5.78 -13.07
C VAL A 35 5.99 -4.59 -12.19
N VAL A 36 6.98 -4.72 -11.30
CA VAL A 36 7.55 -3.59 -10.56
C VAL A 36 9.01 -3.46 -10.93
N ARG A 37 9.42 -2.28 -11.39
CA ARG A 37 10.83 -1.92 -11.52
C ARG A 37 11.21 -1.06 -10.33
N PHE A 38 12.40 -1.26 -9.80
CA PHE A 38 12.85 -0.53 -8.61
C PHE A 38 14.37 -0.39 -8.57
N GLY A 39 14.85 0.58 -7.80
CA GLY A 39 16.25 0.87 -7.63
C GLY A 39 16.47 1.99 -6.62
N THR A 40 17.71 2.27 -6.28
CA THR A 40 18.08 3.37 -5.36
C THR A 40 18.30 4.71 -6.06
N ASP A 41 18.30 4.69 -7.40
CA ASP A 41 18.38 5.89 -8.25
C ASP A 41 17.06 6.05 -9.00
N PRO A 42 16.35 7.20 -8.87
CA PRO A 42 15.07 7.43 -9.55
C PRO A 42 15.19 7.39 -11.09
N ASN A 43 16.37 7.69 -11.62
CA ASN A 43 16.64 7.65 -13.06
C ASN A 43 17.10 6.26 -13.55
N ASN A 44 17.35 5.32 -12.64
CA ASN A 44 17.84 3.99 -12.97
C ASN A 44 17.18 2.90 -12.10
N LEU A 45 15.98 2.49 -12.46
CA LEU A 45 15.27 1.38 -11.83
C LEU A 45 15.79 0.04 -12.40
N ASN A 46 16.96 -0.36 -11.96
CA ASN A 46 17.75 -1.45 -12.53
C ASN A 46 17.35 -2.86 -12.05
N ARG A 47 16.41 -2.96 -11.12
CA ARG A 47 15.88 -4.23 -10.61
C ARG A 47 14.42 -4.41 -11.05
N THR A 48 13.99 -5.67 -11.17
CA THR A 48 12.61 -5.98 -11.59
C THR A 48 12.08 -7.17 -10.78
N ALA A 49 10.86 -7.01 -10.26
CA ALA A 49 10.06 -8.09 -9.70
C ALA A 49 8.79 -8.28 -10.54
N LYS A 50 8.33 -9.54 -10.68
CA LYS A 50 7.21 -9.89 -11.57
C LYS A 50 6.30 -10.91 -10.94
N ASN A 51 5.00 -10.82 -11.26
CA ASN A 51 4.04 -11.90 -11.06
C ASN A 51 3.33 -12.14 -12.41
N SER A 52 3.41 -13.35 -12.93
CA SER A 52 2.85 -13.72 -14.25
C SER A 52 1.34 -13.93 -14.24
N ALA A 53 0.72 -14.09 -13.08
CA ALA A 53 -0.74 -14.21 -12.97
C ALA A 53 -1.42 -12.97 -13.54
N LYS A 54 -2.47 -13.18 -14.33
CA LYS A 54 -3.31 -12.08 -14.83
C LYS A 54 -4.40 -11.80 -13.81
N VAL A 55 -4.34 -10.63 -13.21
CA VAL A 55 -5.22 -10.20 -12.12
C VAL A 55 -5.70 -8.76 -12.32
N TYR A 56 -6.73 -8.37 -11.60
CA TYR A 56 -7.17 -6.97 -11.46
C TYR A 56 -6.51 -6.27 -10.28
N GLN A 57 -6.31 -7.02 -9.19
CA GLN A 57 -5.62 -6.55 -7.98
C GLN A 57 -4.20 -7.11 -7.99
N HIS A 58 -3.24 -6.23 -8.13
CA HIS A 58 -1.83 -6.58 -8.26
C HIS A 58 -1.15 -6.57 -6.91
N GLU A 59 -0.29 -7.56 -6.70
CA GLU A 59 0.58 -7.65 -5.54
C GLU A 59 1.94 -8.20 -5.98
N VAL A 60 3.00 -7.47 -5.66
CA VAL A 60 4.37 -7.87 -5.97
C VAL A 60 5.27 -7.65 -4.76
N LYS A 61 5.87 -8.71 -4.26
CA LYS A 61 6.88 -8.65 -3.20
C LYS A 61 8.24 -8.35 -3.80
N LEU A 62 8.88 -7.31 -3.28
CA LEU A 62 10.27 -6.96 -3.54
C LEU A 62 11.14 -7.57 -2.44
N THR A 63 12.24 -8.20 -2.79
CA THR A 63 13.12 -8.90 -1.84
C THR A 63 14.58 -8.53 -2.05
N GLY A 64 15.44 -8.85 -1.07
CA GLY A 64 16.87 -8.56 -1.13
C GLY A 64 17.15 -7.06 -1.11
N LEU A 65 16.33 -6.30 -0.38
CA LEU A 65 16.53 -4.87 -0.18
C LEU A 65 17.58 -4.64 0.92
N THR A 66 18.17 -3.46 0.90
CA THR A 66 19.10 -3.02 1.95
C THR A 66 18.31 -2.27 3.03
N PRO A 67 18.53 -2.53 4.32
CA PRO A 67 17.88 -1.82 5.41
C PRO A 67 18.15 -0.29 5.37
N ALA A 68 17.22 0.50 5.92
CA ALA A 68 17.28 1.95 6.07
C ALA A 68 17.60 2.68 4.75
N THR A 69 17.20 2.12 3.60
CA THR A 69 17.53 2.58 2.25
C THR A 69 16.30 3.04 1.50
N THR A 70 16.39 4.17 0.81
CA THR A 70 15.33 4.66 -0.08
C THR A 70 15.38 3.92 -1.41
N TYR A 71 14.24 3.40 -1.83
CA TYR A 71 14.02 2.79 -3.13
C TYR A 71 12.95 3.54 -3.89
N TYR A 72 13.23 3.85 -5.15
CA TYR A 72 12.26 4.35 -6.11
C TYR A 72 11.67 3.18 -6.89
N TYR A 73 10.42 3.31 -7.34
CA TYR A 73 9.76 2.23 -8.06
C TYR A 73 8.79 2.73 -9.13
N SER A 74 8.47 1.86 -10.05
CA SER A 74 7.37 2.00 -11.00
C SER A 74 6.57 0.72 -11.08
N VAL A 75 5.28 0.84 -11.35
CA VAL A 75 4.37 -0.31 -11.53
C VAL A 75 3.86 -0.37 -12.96
N GLY A 76 3.57 -1.57 -13.41
CA GLY A 76 3.09 -1.79 -14.77
C GLY A 76 2.82 -3.26 -15.07
N TYR A 77 2.80 -3.58 -16.35
CA TYR A 77 2.60 -4.94 -16.86
C TYR A 77 3.49 -5.19 -18.08
N HIS A 78 3.52 -6.44 -18.54
CA HIS A 78 4.25 -6.86 -19.72
C HIS A 78 3.30 -7.53 -20.71
N ASN A 79 3.42 -7.20 -22.00
CA ASN A 79 2.71 -7.86 -23.08
C ASN A 79 3.66 -8.20 -24.24
N SER A 80 3.13 -8.62 -25.40
CA SER A 80 3.92 -8.95 -26.59
C SER A 80 4.70 -7.77 -27.18
N ALA A 81 4.27 -6.53 -26.92
CA ALA A 81 4.96 -5.33 -27.36
C ALA A 81 6.04 -4.83 -26.35
N GLY A 82 6.15 -5.49 -25.19
CA GLY A 82 7.14 -5.16 -24.17
C GLY A 82 6.56 -4.73 -22.83
N ALA A 83 7.36 -4.03 -22.03
CA ALA A 83 6.96 -3.53 -20.73
C ALA A 83 6.18 -2.22 -20.84
N HIS A 84 5.05 -2.15 -20.17
CA HIS A 84 4.20 -0.97 -20.06
C HIS A 84 4.25 -0.43 -18.64
N VAL A 85 4.68 0.82 -18.49
CA VAL A 85 4.65 1.54 -17.22
C VAL A 85 3.28 2.19 -17.08
N LEU A 86 2.59 1.91 -15.96
CA LEU A 86 1.31 2.53 -15.60
C LEU A 86 1.51 3.74 -14.71
N SER A 87 2.48 3.67 -13.81
CA SER A 87 2.74 4.72 -12.84
C SER A 87 4.21 4.74 -12.44
N ALA A 88 4.81 5.91 -12.46
CA ALA A 88 6.21 6.17 -12.12
C ALA A 88 6.39 7.66 -11.78
N GLY A 89 7.57 8.03 -11.30
CA GLY A 89 7.99 9.40 -11.03
C GLY A 89 8.61 9.55 -9.65
N ASP A 90 9.05 10.74 -9.33
CA ASP A 90 9.81 11.06 -8.10
C ASP A 90 9.00 10.81 -6.81
N ASN A 91 7.67 10.75 -6.92
CA ASN A 91 6.76 10.48 -5.81
C ASN A 91 6.52 8.99 -5.56
N TYR A 92 7.11 8.09 -6.36
CA TYR A 92 7.01 6.64 -6.17
C TYR A 92 8.28 6.12 -5.53
N PHE A 93 8.38 6.26 -4.22
CA PHE A 93 9.50 5.76 -3.44
C PHE A 93 9.04 5.28 -2.07
N PHE A 94 9.89 4.50 -1.41
CA PHE A 94 9.73 4.11 -0.02
C PHE A 94 11.09 3.95 0.63
N LYS A 95 11.11 3.94 1.96
CA LYS A 95 12.28 3.61 2.73
C LYS A 95 12.08 2.28 3.45
N THR A 96 13.04 1.38 3.30
CA THR A 96 13.06 0.13 4.06
C THR A 96 13.24 0.39 5.55
N GLN A 97 12.68 -0.49 6.37
CA GLN A 97 12.84 -0.39 7.82
C GLN A 97 14.33 -0.47 8.21
N PRO A 98 14.72 0.13 9.33
CA PRO A 98 16.09 0.02 9.83
C PRO A 98 16.42 -1.42 10.25
N PRO A 99 17.70 -1.76 10.44
CA PRO A 99 18.08 -3.07 10.93
C PRO A 99 17.40 -3.40 12.26
N VAL A 100 17.00 -4.66 12.45
CA VAL A 100 16.40 -5.14 13.70
C VAL A 100 17.32 -4.83 14.87
N GLY A 101 16.75 -4.32 15.95
CA GLY A 101 17.49 -3.92 17.16
C GLY A 101 18.04 -2.49 17.14
N SER A 102 17.96 -1.78 16.00
CA SER A 102 18.26 -0.35 15.96
C SER A 102 17.05 0.48 16.37
N ALA A 103 17.26 1.67 16.94
CA ALA A 103 16.21 2.55 17.41
C ALA A 103 16.40 3.99 16.88
N PRO A 104 16.35 4.21 15.55
CA PRO A 104 16.41 5.56 15.02
C PRO A 104 15.12 6.33 15.31
N PRO A 105 15.15 7.68 15.31
CA PRO A 105 13.94 8.48 15.35
C PRO A 105 12.97 8.06 14.24
N THR A 106 11.76 7.67 14.62
CA THR A 106 10.74 7.16 13.70
C THR A 106 9.51 8.06 13.74
N ARG A 107 9.03 8.48 12.58
CA ARG A 107 7.78 9.25 12.45
C ARG A 107 6.64 8.34 12.09
N ILE A 108 5.66 8.27 12.99
CA ILE A 108 4.45 7.47 12.83
C ILE A 108 3.25 8.41 12.75
N TRP A 109 2.43 8.29 11.72
CA TRP A 109 1.10 8.89 11.73
C TRP A 109 0.10 7.88 12.26
N VAL A 110 -0.61 8.24 13.33
CA VAL A 110 -1.61 7.39 13.96
C VAL A 110 -2.96 8.06 13.83
N ILE A 111 -3.95 7.37 13.27
CA ILE A 111 -5.31 7.87 13.08
C ILE A 111 -6.31 6.71 13.10
N GLY A 112 -7.47 6.91 13.72
CA GLY A 112 -8.62 6.02 13.65
C GLY A 112 -9.84 6.77 13.09
N ASP A 113 -10.90 6.03 12.75
CA ASP A 113 -12.20 6.57 12.33
C ASP A 113 -12.12 7.57 11.15
N SER A 114 -11.14 7.41 10.30
CA SER A 114 -10.80 8.43 9.28
C SER A 114 -11.55 8.25 7.94
N GLY A 115 -12.20 7.12 7.72
CA GLY A 115 -12.73 6.71 6.40
C GLY A 115 -14.11 7.26 6.03
N ARG A 116 -14.47 8.48 6.43
CA ARG A 116 -15.83 9.04 6.20
C ARG A 116 -16.07 9.56 4.78
N GLY A 117 -15.02 9.92 4.05
CA GLY A 117 -15.14 10.48 2.70
C GLY A 117 -15.69 11.92 2.67
N ASN A 118 -15.64 12.65 3.77
CA ASN A 118 -16.18 13.98 3.92
C ASN A 118 -15.07 15.06 4.02
N LEU A 119 -15.51 16.33 4.08
CA LEU A 119 -14.59 17.47 4.17
C LEU A 119 -13.74 17.45 5.46
N ASP A 120 -14.21 16.87 6.55
CA ASP A 120 -13.45 16.82 7.80
C ASP A 120 -12.29 15.86 7.70
N GLN A 121 -12.47 14.70 7.05
CA GLN A 121 -11.37 13.80 6.72
C GLN A 121 -10.30 14.51 5.88
N ILE A 122 -10.72 15.26 4.86
CA ILE A 122 -9.80 16.03 4.00
C ILE A 122 -9.05 17.08 4.82
N LYS A 123 -9.73 17.83 5.68
CA LYS A 123 -9.10 18.85 6.55
C LYS A 123 -8.08 18.24 7.52
N VAL A 124 -8.39 17.08 8.10
CA VAL A 124 -7.45 16.35 8.97
C VAL A 124 -6.20 15.96 8.19
N TYR A 125 -6.36 15.41 6.98
CA TYR A 125 -5.24 15.05 6.13
C TYR A 125 -4.41 16.27 5.69
N GLU A 126 -5.06 17.39 5.32
CA GLU A 126 -4.37 18.65 5.00
C GLU A 126 -3.62 19.22 6.22
N GLY A 127 -4.23 19.14 7.41
CA GLY A 127 -3.59 19.51 8.67
C GLY A 127 -2.34 18.67 8.94
N TYR A 128 -2.43 17.36 8.72
CA TYR A 128 -1.29 16.46 8.82
C TYR A 128 -0.17 16.83 7.82
N LYS A 129 -0.49 17.04 6.56
CA LYS A 129 0.48 17.47 5.53
C LYS A 129 1.17 18.78 5.90
N LYS A 130 0.40 19.76 6.36
CA LYS A 130 0.95 21.04 6.82
C LYS A 130 1.88 20.88 8.03
N PHE A 131 1.52 20.05 9.00
CA PHE A 131 2.35 19.77 10.17
C PHE A 131 3.64 19.01 9.80
N THR A 132 3.54 18.03 8.93
CA THR A 132 4.67 17.20 8.50
C THR A 132 5.61 17.97 7.58
N GLY A 133 5.09 18.81 6.67
CA GLY A 133 5.88 19.46 5.62
C GLY A 133 6.60 18.41 4.77
N ASP A 134 7.86 18.65 4.45
CA ASP A 134 8.69 17.76 3.62
C ASP A 134 9.30 16.57 4.39
N ARG A 135 8.95 16.40 5.68
CA ARG A 135 9.50 15.32 6.49
C ARG A 135 8.83 13.98 6.13
N TYR A 136 9.65 12.97 5.82
CA TYR A 136 9.18 11.64 5.52
C TYR A 136 8.41 11.00 6.69
N THR A 137 7.30 10.32 6.40
CA THR A 137 6.54 9.50 7.35
C THR A 137 6.95 8.06 7.19
N ASP A 138 7.57 7.48 8.22
CA ASP A 138 8.12 6.13 8.15
C ASP A 138 7.03 5.06 8.09
N LEU A 139 5.93 5.26 8.83
CA LEU A 139 4.77 4.37 8.77
C LEU A 139 3.47 5.12 9.14
N TRP A 140 2.36 4.57 8.67
CA TRP A 140 1.03 5.03 8.97
C TRP A 140 0.22 3.93 9.66
N TRP A 141 -0.20 4.19 10.90
CA TRP A 141 -1.01 3.30 11.71
C TRP A 141 -2.48 3.72 11.65
N MET A 142 -3.35 2.83 11.17
CA MET A 142 -4.79 3.04 11.17
C MET A 142 -5.46 2.16 12.22
N LEU A 143 -6.23 2.80 13.10
CA LEU A 143 -6.82 2.16 14.28
C LEU A 143 -8.26 1.66 14.04
N GLY A 144 -8.60 1.33 12.80
CA GLY A 144 -9.91 0.83 12.42
C GLY A 144 -10.84 1.90 11.86
N ASP A 145 -11.97 1.44 11.34
CA ASP A 145 -12.96 2.23 10.60
C ASP A 145 -12.31 2.98 9.43
N ASN A 146 -11.58 2.20 8.63
CA ASN A 146 -10.80 2.70 7.52
C ASN A 146 -11.68 3.19 6.36
N ALA A 147 -12.90 2.64 6.24
CA ALA A 147 -13.91 3.06 5.25
C ALA A 147 -15.33 2.90 5.81
N TYR A 148 -15.99 4.02 6.12
CA TYR A 148 -17.40 4.06 6.51
C TYR A 148 -18.30 3.90 5.27
N GLY A 149 -19.53 3.54 5.29
CA GLY A 149 -20.48 2.99 6.25
C GLY A 149 -20.33 1.49 6.53
N SER A 150 -19.78 0.65 5.61
CA SER A 150 -19.71 -0.80 5.76
C SER A 150 -18.37 -1.42 5.34
N GLY A 151 -17.37 -0.61 5.00
CA GLY A 151 -16.10 -1.11 4.50
C GLY A 151 -16.20 -1.84 3.15
N SER A 152 -17.13 -1.44 2.28
CA SER A 152 -17.28 -2.00 0.93
C SER A 152 -16.09 -1.64 0.03
N TYR A 153 -15.90 -2.36 -1.08
CA TYR A 153 -14.84 -2.06 -2.06
C TYR A 153 -14.91 -0.62 -2.58
N GLN A 154 -16.14 -0.13 -2.84
CA GLN A 154 -16.33 1.24 -3.33
C GLN A 154 -15.98 2.27 -2.25
N GLU A 155 -16.35 2.01 -1.00
CA GLU A 155 -16.02 2.90 0.12
C GLU A 155 -14.52 2.96 0.37
N TYR A 156 -13.82 1.82 0.32
CA TYR A 156 -12.36 1.81 0.36
C TYR A 156 -11.75 2.60 -0.79
N GLN A 157 -12.27 2.44 -2.03
CA GLN A 157 -11.75 3.19 -3.16
C GLN A 157 -11.94 4.70 -2.99
N ASP A 158 -13.15 5.14 -2.63
CA ASP A 158 -13.51 6.55 -2.60
C ASP A 158 -13.02 7.27 -1.34
N ARG A 159 -13.05 6.59 -0.19
CA ARG A 159 -12.85 7.21 1.12
C ARG A 159 -11.49 6.92 1.74
N PHE A 160 -10.74 6.01 1.15
CA PHE A 160 -9.38 5.67 1.57
C PHE A 160 -8.39 5.88 0.41
N PHE A 161 -8.42 5.04 -0.61
CA PHE A 161 -7.40 5.06 -1.66
C PHE A 161 -7.34 6.38 -2.42
N ASN A 162 -8.47 6.92 -2.88
CA ASN A 162 -8.50 8.16 -3.65
C ASN A 162 -8.04 9.38 -2.83
N ILE A 163 -8.35 9.42 -1.54
CA ILE A 163 -8.01 10.55 -0.66
C ILE A 163 -6.52 10.54 -0.31
N TYR A 164 -5.98 9.37 0.04
CA TYR A 164 -4.64 9.25 0.59
C TYR A 164 -3.59 8.80 -0.42
N THR A 165 -3.92 8.74 -1.71
CA THR A 165 -3.01 8.30 -2.78
C THR A 165 -1.59 8.87 -2.67
N PRO A 166 -1.36 10.19 -2.43
CA PRO A 166 0.00 10.71 -2.36
C PRO A 166 0.83 10.12 -1.20
N LEU A 167 0.19 9.87 -0.06
CA LEU A 167 0.85 9.27 1.10
C LEU A 167 1.10 7.77 0.88
N LEU A 168 0.11 7.06 0.34
CA LEU A 168 0.15 5.62 0.12
C LEU A 168 1.27 5.17 -0.84
N ARG A 169 1.69 6.05 -1.75
CA ARG A 169 2.82 5.81 -2.67
C ARG A 169 4.18 5.75 -1.98
N GLN A 170 4.30 6.36 -0.79
CA GLN A 170 5.58 6.61 -0.12
C GLN A 170 5.66 5.98 1.27
N THR A 171 4.52 5.80 1.92
CA THR A 171 4.44 5.36 3.31
C THR A 171 3.70 4.03 3.40
N VAL A 172 4.30 3.08 4.12
CA VAL A 172 3.63 1.82 4.42
C VAL A 172 2.44 2.06 5.34
N VAL A 173 1.28 1.52 4.99
CA VAL A 173 0.08 1.57 5.82
C VAL A 173 -0.11 0.26 6.58
N TRP A 174 -0.42 0.38 7.87
CA TRP A 174 -0.71 -0.71 8.79
C TRP A 174 -2.13 -0.52 9.34
N PRO A 175 -3.16 -1.07 8.67
CA PRO A 175 -4.54 -0.93 9.08
C PRO A 175 -4.91 -1.95 10.16
N THR A 176 -5.78 -1.54 11.07
CA THR A 176 -6.51 -2.44 11.97
C THR A 176 -7.95 -2.55 11.47
N LEU A 177 -8.58 -3.71 11.63
CA LEU A 177 -9.98 -3.93 11.31
C LEU A 177 -10.87 -3.21 12.33
N GLY A 178 -11.69 -2.27 11.86
CA GLY A 178 -12.73 -1.61 12.65
C GLY A 178 -14.09 -2.31 12.53
N ASN A 179 -15.08 -1.88 13.30
CA ASN A 179 -16.42 -2.47 13.23
C ASN A 179 -17.12 -2.15 11.89
N HIS A 180 -16.90 -0.97 11.32
CA HIS A 180 -17.44 -0.64 10.01
C HIS A 180 -16.79 -1.44 8.88
N ASP A 181 -15.48 -1.65 8.93
CA ASP A 181 -14.78 -2.56 8.01
C ASP A 181 -15.32 -4.00 8.12
N GLY A 182 -15.69 -4.39 9.36
CA GLY A 182 -16.20 -5.71 9.71
C GLY A 182 -17.55 -6.08 9.07
N TYR A 183 -18.37 -5.10 8.66
CA TYR A 183 -19.68 -5.37 8.05
C TYR A 183 -19.59 -6.05 6.67
N SER A 184 -18.51 -5.87 5.96
CA SER A 184 -18.31 -6.39 4.58
C SER A 184 -17.29 -7.52 4.50
N VAL A 185 -16.87 -8.12 5.61
CA VAL A 185 -15.88 -9.20 5.64
C VAL A 185 -16.38 -10.46 6.32
N ASN A 186 -15.76 -11.58 5.96
CA ASN A 186 -15.86 -12.83 6.69
C ASN A 186 -14.52 -13.07 7.40
N THR A 187 -14.43 -12.72 8.67
CA THR A 187 -13.17 -12.81 9.43
C THR A 187 -12.65 -14.25 9.58
N PRO A 188 -13.48 -15.28 9.88
CA PRO A 188 -13.00 -16.65 9.89
C PRO A 188 -12.41 -17.15 8.57
N ALA A 189 -12.98 -16.72 7.44
CA ALA A 189 -12.50 -17.08 6.10
C ALA A 189 -11.43 -16.11 5.55
N GLN A 190 -11.20 -14.98 6.22
CA GLN A 190 -10.32 -13.89 5.80
C GLN A 190 -10.64 -13.44 4.36
N THR A 191 -11.90 -13.16 4.07
CA THR A 191 -12.40 -12.72 2.78
C THR A 191 -13.16 -11.41 2.88
N GLY A 192 -13.26 -10.70 1.75
CA GLY A 192 -13.92 -9.41 1.64
C GLY A 192 -12.95 -8.24 1.58
N PRO A 193 -13.48 -7.00 1.48
CA PRO A 193 -12.71 -5.83 1.08
C PRO A 193 -11.45 -5.55 1.91
N TYR A 194 -11.52 -5.71 3.23
CA TYR A 194 -10.34 -5.49 4.08
C TYR A 194 -9.20 -6.46 3.73
N TYR A 195 -9.48 -7.76 3.75
CA TYR A 195 -8.46 -8.79 3.49
C TYR A 195 -7.95 -8.79 2.04
N GLU A 196 -8.80 -8.40 1.10
CA GLU A 196 -8.41 -8.34 -0.31
C GLU A 196 -7.63 -7.06 -0.66
N ASN A 197 -7.82 -5.99 0.10
CA ASN A 197 -7.12 -4.74 -0.09
C ASN A 197 -5.77 -4.67 0.62
N PHE A 198 -5.57 -5.42 1.69
CA PHE A 198 -4.36 -5.34 2.50
C PHE A 198 -3.61 -6.67 2.54
N THR A 199 -2.30 -6.60 2.70
CA THR A 199 -1.41 -7.73 2.92
C THR A 199 -0.74 -7.49 4.27
N LEU A 200 -1.06 -8.32 5.25
CA LEU A 200 -0.67 -8.12 6.65
C LEU A 200 0.12 -9.31 7.18
N PRO A 201 0.94 -9.16 8.24
CA PRO A 201 1.91 -10.16 8.65
C PRO A 201 1.27 -11.31 9.45
N ALA A 202 0.58 -12.23 8.78
CA ALA A 202 -0.01 -13.39 9.40
C ALA A 202 1.02 -14.40 9.94
N ALA A 203 2.19 -14.48 9.30
CA ALA A 203 3.28 -15.38 9.69
C ALA A 203 4.43 -14.69 10.45
N GLY A 204 4.21 -13.44 10.91
CA GLY A 204 5.23 -12.66 11.63
C GLY A 204 6.30 -12.08 10.71
N GLU A 205 5.98 -11.81 9.44
CA GLU A 205 6.90 -11.33 8.40
C GLU A 205 7.55 -9.99 8.73
N ALA A 206 6.91 -9.20 9.59
CA ALA A 206 7.43 -7.91 10.06
C ALA A 206 8.28 -8.02 11.34
N GLY A 207 8.57 -9.22 11.83
CA GLY A 207 9.38 -9.47 13.03
C GLY A 207 8.55 -9.69 14.30
N GLY A 208 7.23 -9.71 14.22
CA GLY A 208 6.32 -10.03 15.32
C GLY A 208 6.09 -11.53 15.51
N VAL A 209 5.11 -11.86 16.32
CA VAL A 209 4.69 -13.25 16.53
C VAL A 209 3.64 -13.63 15.48
N ALA A 210 3.81 -14.80 14.85
CA ALA A 210 2.84 -15.31 13.87
C ALA A 210 1.46 -15.48 14.52
N SER A 211 0.46 -14.78 14.00
CA SER A 211 -0.94 -14.88 14.44
C SER A 211 -1.72 -15.96 13.68
N GLY A 212 -1.23 -16.36 12.50
CA GLY A 212 -1.95 -17.23 11.57
C GLY A 212 -3.12 -16.54 10.86
N THR A 213 -3.27 -15.21 11.00
CA THR A 213 -4.38 -14.44 10.45
C THR A 213 -3.97 -13.00 10.16
N GLU A 214 -4.62 -12.39 9.18
CA GLU A 214 -4.49 -10.94 8.91
C GLU A 214 -5.48 -10.09 9.74
N ALA A 215 -6.34 -10.72 10.54
CA ALA A 215 -7.32 -10.02 11.37
C ALA A 215 -6.68 -9.27 12.55
N TYR A 216 -5.57 -9.79 13.06
CA TYR A 216 -4.73 -9.15 14.07
C TYR A 216 -3.27 -9.61 13.92
N TYR A 217 -2.34 -8.74 14.26
CA TYR A 217 -0.90 -8.98 14.09
C TYR A 217 -0.09 -8.15 15.09
N SER A 218 1.17 -8.48 15.27
CA SER A 218 2.12 -7.78 16.14
C SER A 218 3.45 -7.54 15.40
#